data_7041ea8cc90871264b9b28e39c634c69
#
_entry.id   7041ea8cc90871264b9b28e39c634c69
#
_cell.length_a   1.000
_cell.length_b   1.000
_cell.length_c   1.000
_cell.angle_alpha   90.00
_cell.angle_beta   90.00
_cell.angle_gamma   90.00
#
_symmetry.space_group_name_H-M   'P 1'
#
loop_
_entity.id
_entity.type
_entity.pdbx_description
1 polymer ?
#
loop_
_entity_poly.entity_id
_entity_poly.type
_entity_poly.pdbx_seq_one_letter_code
_entity_poly.pdbx_strand_id
1 'polypeptide(L)'
;MAHFAEIDANNIVTNILFIDNENIIPGDNETEEQKGISYLQNLFGSDKTYVQCSYGTVKNKYYLVDAETGEYTYDESLQHKKFRKNFPGPDWIWDPERDCFYEPKMYDSWVFNEDTATYQAPIPYPDDEDHVYEWDEVNQQWIIV
;
A
#
# COMPACT_ATOMS: atom_id res chain seq x y z
N MET A 1 -12.96 8.69 6.27
CA MET A 1 -11.77 8.41 7.12
C MET A 1 -10.53 8.40 6.25
N ALA A 2 -9.49 9.08 6.65
CA ALA A 2 -8.24 9.12 5.91
C ALA A 2 -7.16 8.29 6.63
N HIS A 3 -6.28 7.67 5.87
CA HIS A 3 -5.22 6.81 6.37
C HIS A 3 -3.85 7.43 6.07
N PHE A 4 -2.93 7.30 7.01
CA PHE A 4 -1.57 7.84 6.90
C PHE A 4 -0.56 6.79 7.37
N ALA A 5 0.49 6.63 6.60
CA ALA A 5 1.64 5.82 7.00
C ALA A 5 2.64 6.69 7.74
N GLU A 6 3.09 6.25 8.91
CA GLU A 6 4.24 6.83 9.59
C GLU A 6 5.51 6.22 8.98
N ILE A 7 6.45 7.07 8.59
CA ILE A 7 7.64 6.68 7.83
C ILE A 7 8.89 7.01 8.64
N ASP A 8 9.83 6.06 8.74
CA ASP A 8 11.12 6.29 9.39
C ASP A 8 12.13 6.98 8.44
N ALA A 9 13.34 7.22 8.93
CA ALA A 9 14.40 7.88 8.18
C ALA A 9 14.87 7.09 6.94
N ASN A 10 14.54 5.81 6.86
CA ASN A 10 14.89 4.92 5.75
C ASN A 10 13.72 4.68 4.80
N ASN A 11 12.66 5.46 4.91
CA ASN A 11 11.42 5.31 4.12
C ASN A 11 10.70 3.96 4.37
N ILE A 12 10.83 3.42 5.56
CA ILE A 12 10.12 2.22 5.98
C ILE A 12 8.87 2.60 6.76
N VAL A 13 7.76 2.00 6.43
CA VAL A 13 6.49 2.20 7.12
C VAL A 13 6.57 1.54 8.50
N THR A 14 6.40 2.34 9.54
CA THR A 14 6.45 1.86 10.93
C THR A 14 5.08 1.68 11.54
N ASN A 15 4.08 2.43 11.06
CA ASN A 15 2.74 2.37 11.59
C ASN A 15 1.73 2.92 10.57
N ILE A 16 0.46 2.53 10.70
CA ILE A 16 -0.64 3.08 9.92
C ILE A 16 -1.63 3.73 10.90
N LEU A 17 -1.94 5.00 10.65
CA LEU A 17 -2.89 5.76 11.45
C LEU A 17 -4.08 6.17 10.57
N PHE A 18 -5.21 6.37 11.20
CA PHE A 18 -6.37 6.91 10.51
C PHE A 18 -6.93 8.10 11.26
N ILE A 19 -7.48 9.05 10.53
CA ILE A 19 -8.08 10.26 11.08
C ILE A 19 -9.49 10.43 10.53
N ASP A 20 -10.38 10.96 11.37
CA ASP A 20 -11.74 11.27 10.97
C ASP A 20 -11.74 12.42 9.94
N ASN A 21 -12.67 12.35 9.00
CA ASN A 21 -12.76 13.31 7.90
C ASN A 21 -12.88 14.77 8.38
N GLU A 22 -13.49 15.00 9.52
CA GLU A 22 -13.62 16.36 10.09
C GLU A 22 -12.28 16.99 10.45
N ASN A 23 -11.26 16.18 10.73
CA ASN A 23 -9.92 16.64 11.12
C ASN A 23 -8.98 16.84 9.93
N ILE A 24 -9.43 16.55 8.72
CA ILE A 24 -8.64 16.68 7.49
C ILE A 24 -9.26 17.64 6.48
N ILE A 25 -10.22 18.49 6.91
CA ILE A 25 -10.79 19.52 6.05
C ILE A 25 -9.70 20.57 5.81
N PRO A 26 -9.20 20.71 4.57
CA PRO A 26 -8.09 21.61 4.30
C PRO A 26 -8.50 23.07 4.39
N GLY A 27 -7.55 23.89 4.86
CA GLY A 27 -7.67 25.34 4.80
C GLY A 27 -7.34 25.90 3.42
N ASP A 28 -7.28 27.23 3.30
CA ASP A 28 -6.91 27.88 2.04
C ASP A 28 -5.47 27.51 1.65
N ASN A 29 -5.27 27.16 0.38
CA ASN A 29 -3.98 26.74 -0.18
C ASN A 29 -3.34 25.52 0.51
N GLU A 30 -4.16 24.66 1.11
CA GLU A 30 -3.73 23.45 1.81
C GLU A 30 -4.40 22.23 1.20
N THR A 31 -3.67 21.13 1.04
CA THR A 31 -4.24 19.85 0.60
C THR A 31 -4.76 19.07 1.82
N GLU A 32 -5.61 18.08 1.55
CA GLU A 32 -6.06 17.13 2.58
C GLU A 32 -4.88 16.44 3.27
N GLU A 33 -3.88 16.03 2.48
CA GLU A 33 -2.67 15.40 3.02
C GLU A 33 -1.90 16.34 3.94
N GLN A 34 -1.69 17.59 3.53
CA GLN A 34 -1.00 18.59 4.36
C GLN A 34 -1.74 18.81 5.68
N LYS A 35 -3.06 18.88 5.63
CA LYS A 35 -3.89 19.04 6.82
C LYS A 35 -3.77 17.85 7.76
N GLY A 36 -3.83 16.64 7.21
CA GLY A 36 -3.68 15.40 7.98
C GLY A 36 -2.31 15.29 8.62
N ILE A 37 -1.24 15.62 7.89
CA ILE A 37 0.12 15.63 8.42
C ILE A 37 0.24 16.61 9.61
N SER A 38 -0.26 17.83 9.44
CA SER A 38 -0.24 18.84 10.51
C SER A 38 -0.99 18.36 11.75
N TYR A 39 -2.15 17.76 11.54
CA TYR A 39 -2.97 17.21 12.64
C TYR A 39 -2.19 16.12 13.41
N LEU A 40 -1.58 15.18 12.71
CA LEU A 40 -0.83 14.10 13.34
C LEU A 40 0.45 14.61 14.04
N GLN A 41 1.14 15.57 13.43
CA GLN A 41 2.33 16.16 14.04
C GLN A 41 2.00 16.94 15.30
N ASN A 42 0.85 17.60 15.34
CA ASN A 42 0.38 18.28 16.55
C ASN A 42 0.08 17.29 17.70
N LEU A 43 -0.39 16.08 17.36
CA LEU A 43 -0.69 15.05 18.35
C LEU A 43 0.56 14.30 18.83
N PHE A 44 1.47 13.97 17.92
CA PHE A 44 2.55 13.00 18.17
C PHE A 44 3.96 13.58 18.06
N GLY A 45 4.10 14.80 17.58
CA GLY A 45 5.39 15.47 17.48
C GLY A 45 5.75 15.87 16.04
N SER A 46 6.42 17.03 15.93
CA SER A 46 6.81 17.60 14.64
C SER A 46 7.99 16.87 13.97
N ASP A 47 8.64 15.96 14.70
CA ASP A 47 9.74 15.12 14.21
C ASP A 47 9.27 13.90 13.43
N LYS A 48 7.96 13.62 13.43
CA LYS A 48 7.37 12.49 12.73
C LYS A 48 7.10 12.82 11.26
N THR A 49 7.27 11.82 10.40
CA THR A 49 6.97 11.91 8.97
C THR A 49 5.77 11.04 8.64
N TYR A 50 4.79 11.62 7.97
CA TYR A 50 3.56 10.92 7.56
C TYR A 50 3.32 11.07 6.08
N VAL A 51 2.81 10.01 5.45
CA VAL A 51 2.45 9.98 4.03
C VAL A 51 1.05 9.40 3.92
N GLN A 52 0.16 10.10 3.23
CA GLN A 52 -1.21 9.61 3.06
C GLN A 52 -1.24 8.36 2.20
N CYS A 53 -2.10 7.42 2.57
CA CYS A 53 -2.35 6.20 1.82
C CYS A 53 -3.87 5.98 1.68
N SER A 54 -4.26 5.09 0.79
CA SER A 54 -5.68 4.85 0.48
C SER A 54 -6.05 3.41 0.79
N TYR A 55 -6.90 3.23 1.79
CA TYR A 55 -7.49 1.94 2.09
C TYR A 55 -8.31 1.45 0.90
N GLY A 56 -8.10 0.22 0.49
CA GLY A 56 -8.74 -0.35 -0.69
C GLY A 56 -7.92 -0.29 -1.97
N THR A 57 -6.80 0.43 -2.00
CA THR A 57 -5.90 0.44 -3.17
C THR A 57 -4.93 -0.74 -3.09
N VAL A 58 -4.99 -1.62 -4.07
CA VAL A 58 -4.15 -2.82 -4.18
C VAL A 58 -3.71 -3.00 -5.63
N LYS A 59 -2.41 -3.14 -5.86
CA LYS A 59 -1.85 -3.36 -7.20
C LYS A 59 -2.37 -2.36 -8.24
N ASN A 60 -2.39 -1.09 -7.83
CA ASN A 60 -2.83 0.03 -8.66
C ASN A 60 -4.30 -0.04 -9.11
N LYS A 61 -5.14 -0.67 -8.29
CA LYS A 61 -6.60 -0.73 -8.48
C LYS A 61 -7.29 -0.41 -7.16
N TYR A 62 -8.45 0.23 -7.24
CA TYR A 62 -9.26 0.53 -6.07
C TYR A 62 -10.40 -0.48 -5.93
N TYR A 63 -10.59 -0.95 -4.71
CA TYR A 63 -11.65 -1.90 -4.35
C TYR A 63 -12.49 -1.34 -3.21
N LEU A 64 -13.80 -1.59 -3.26
CA LEU A 64 -14.66 -1.44 -2.11
C LEU A 64 -14.38 -2.63 -1.18
N VAL A 65 -14.13 -2.33 0.09
CA VAL A 65 -13.89 -3.36 1.09
C VAL A 65 -15.07 -3.38 2.05
N ASP A 66 -15.75 -4.52 2.13
CA ASP A 66 -16.87 -4.70 3.06
C ASP A 66 -16.33 -4.75 4.50
N ALA A 67 -16.86 -3.87 5.36
CA ALA A 67 -16.37 -3.72 6.74
C ALA A 67 -16.67 -4.94 7.62
N GLU A 68 -17.71 -5.75 7.28
CA GLU A 68 -18.10 -6.91 8.06
C GLU A 68 -17.43 -8.19 7.57
N THR A 69 -17.36 -8.38 6.24
CA THR A 69 -16.86 -9.62 5.63
C THR A 69 -15.41 -9.53 5.18
N GLY A 70 -14.88 -8.32 4.97
CA GLY A 70 -13.56 -8.10 4.39
C GLY A 70 -13.50 -8.39 2.89
N GLU A 71 -14.65 -8.58 2.23
CA GLU A 71 -14.70 -8.87 0.80
C GLU A 71 -14.32 -7.64 -0.03
N TYR A 72 -13.54 -7.87 -1.09
CA TYR A 72 -13.12 -6.85 -2.03
C TYR A 72 -14.00 -6.89 -3.28
N THR A 73 -14.57 -5.74 -3.66
CA THR A 73 -15.38 -5.62 -4.88
C THR A 73 -14.77 -4.57 -5.80
N TYR A 74 -14.47 -4.98 -7.04
CA TYR A 74 -13.95 -4.06 -8.06
C TYR A 74 -15.09 -3.32 -8.74
N ASP A 75 -14.92 -2.00 -8.91
CA ASP A 75 -15.86 -1.15 -9.64
C ASP A 75 -15.04 -0.18 -10.50
N GLU A 76 -15.19 -0.30 -11.82
CA GLU A 76 -14.48 0.54 -12.79
C GLU A 76 -14.73 2.03 -12.57
N SER A 77 -15.94 2.41 -12.17
CA SER A 77 -16.32 3.81 -11.95
C SER A 77 -15.61 4.44 -10.75
N LEU A 78 -15.01 3.64 -9.87
CA LEU A 78 -14.35 4.10 -8.65
C LEU A 78 -12.83 4.19 -8.78
N GLN A 79 -12.26 3.91 -9.96
CA GLN A 79 -10.80 3.85 -10.10
C GLN A 79 -10.10 5.20 -9.95
N HIS A 80 -10.84 6.30 -10.00
CA HIS A 80 -10.31 7.63 -9.65
C HIS A 80 -9.89 7.75 -8.18
N LYS A 81 -10.32 6.81 -7.33
CA LYS A 81 -9.99 6.80 -5.89
C LYS A 81 -8.69 6.05 -5.58
N LYS A 82 -8.13 5.32 -6.55
CA LYS A 82 -6.85 4.64 -6.32
C LYS A 82 -5.75 5.66 -6.04
N PHE A 83 -4.86 5.33 -5.11
CA PHE A 83 -3.85 6.27 -4.66
C PHE A 83 -2.58 5.53 -4.24
N ARG A 84 -1.45 5.93 -4.84
CA ARG A 84 -0.12 5.41 -4.48
C ARG A 84 0.02 3.89 -4.57
N LYS A 85 -0.72 3.30 -5.48
CA LYS A 85 -0.69 1.90 -5.96
C LYS A 85 -1.02 0.83 -4.95
N ASN A 86 -0.58 0.95 -3.69
CA ASN A 86 -0.85 -0.04 -2.66
C ASN A 86 -1.11 0.63 -1.31
N PHE A 87 -2.11 0.11 -0.59
CA PHE A 87 -2.28 0.44 0.81
C PHE A 87 -1.21 -0.35 1.60
N PRO A 88 -0.31 0.32 2.32
CA PRO A 88 0.82 -0.35 2.94
C PRO A 88 0.48 -1.00 4.28
N GLY A 89 1.36 -1.91 4.69
CA GLY A 89 1.44 -2.40 6.07
C GLY A 89 2.77 -2.00 6.71
N PRO A 90 2.96 -2.32 7.99
CA PRO A 90 4.25 -2.15 8.64
C PRO A 90 5.37 -2.90 7.90
N ASP A 91 6.56 -2.32 7.88
CA ASP A 91 7.76 -2.81 7.17
C ASP A 91 7.72 -2.66 5.65
N TRP A 92 6.63 -2.15 5.09
CA TRP A 92 6.57 -1.80 3.66
C TRP A 92 7.47 -0.59 3.37
N ILE A 93 7.77 -0.38 2.09
CA ILE A 93 8.65 0.69 1.62
C ILE A 93 7.80 1.80 1.02
N TRP A 94 8.08 3.03 1.43
CA TRP A 94 7.60 4.23 0.75
C TRP A 94 8.64 4.68 -0.28
N ASP A 95 8.23 4.81 -1.53
CA ASP A 95 9.10 5.27 -2.61
C ASP A 95 8.63 6.64 -3.09
N PRO A 96 9.31 7.73 -2.69
CA PRO A 96 8.90 9.08 -3.07
C PRO A 96 9.12 9.38 -4.56
N GLU A 97 10.05 8.71 -5.22
CA GLU A 97 10.29 8.90 -6.65
C GLU A 97 9.19 8.30 -7.50
N ARG A 98 8.74 7.09 -7.14
CA ARG A 98 7.63 6.40 -7.80
C ARG A 98 6.26 6.82 -7.28
N ASP A 99 6.22 7.55 -6.17
CA ASP A 99 4.98 7.96 -5.48
C ASP A 99 4.09 6.75 -5.17
N CYS A 100 4.66 5.72 -4.54
CA CYS A 100 3.94 4.49 -4.23
C CYS A 100 4.53 3.76 -3.03
N PHE A 101 3.75 2.80 -2.51
CA PHE A 101 4.17 1.87 -1.48
C PHE A 101 4.33 0.47 -2.08
N TYR A 102 5.30 -0.30 -1.58
CA TYR A 102 5.45 -1.70 -1.97
C TYR A 102 6.06 -2.54 -0.85
N GLU A 103 5.78 -3.85 -0.91
CA GLU A 103 6.41 -4.81 -0.01
C GLU A 103 7.90 -4.97 -0.31
N PRO A 104 8.73 -5.24 0.71
CA PRO A 104 10.11 -5.62 0.48
C PRO A 104 10.22 -6.83 -0.43
N LYS A 105 11.29 -6.90 -1.20
CA LYS A 105 11.59 -8.03 -2.07
C LYS A 105 11.73 -9.31 -1.25
N MET A 106 10.91 -10.30 -1.56
CA MET A 106 10.88 -11.57 -0.83
C MET A 106 11.99 -12.52 -1.26
N TYR A 107 12.30 -12.57 -2.56
CA TYR A 107 13.31 -13.43 -3.15
C TYR A 107 14.16 -12.67 -4.15
N ASP A 108 15.45 -12.98 -4.23
CA ASP A 108 16.38 -12.26 -5.10
C ASP A 108 16.00 -12.34 -6.59
N SER A 109 15.41 -13.47 -7.02
CA SER A 109 15.00 -13.67 -8.40
C SER A 109 13.76 -12.90 -8.83
N TRP A 110 12.98 -12.40 -7.87
CA TRP A 110 11.72 -11.72 -8.18
C TRP A 110 11.97 -10.35 -8.78
N VAL A 111 11.09 -9.93 -9.69
CA VAL A 111 11.21 -8.72 -10.49
C VAL A 111 10.12 -7.72 -10.12
N PHE A 112 10.49 -6.45 -10.00
CA PHE A 112 9.57 -5.37 -9.68
C PHE A 112 8.69 -5.03 -10.89
N ASN A 113 7.38 -5.03 -10.68
CA ASN A 113 6.40 -4.59 -11.67
C ASN A 113 6.08 -3.11 -11.41
N GLU A 114 6.49 -2.24 -12.33
CA GLU A 114 6.31 -0.78 -12.19
C GLU A 114 4.83 -0.36 -12.18
N ASP A 115 3.97 -1.08 -12.88
CA ASP A 115 2.54 -0.74 -12.95
C ASP A 115 1.83 -1.00 -11.61
N THR A 116 2.08 -2.15 -11.02
CA THR A 116 1.42 -2.58 -9.78
C THR A 116 2.20 -2.27 -8.51
N ALA A 117 3.47 -1.87 -8.64
CA ALA A 117 4.40 -1.68 -7.53
C ALA A 117 4.48 -2.94 -6.65
N THR A 118 4.71 -4.08 -7.27
CA THR A 118 4.88 -5.36 -6.58
C THR A 118 6.07 -6.12 -7.15
N TYR A 119 6.77 -6.86 -6.31
CA TYR A 119 7.74 -7.86 -6.75
C TYR A 119 7.00 -9.12 -7.14
N GLN A 120 7.37 -9.69 -8.28
CA GLN A 120 6.72 -10.89 -8.84
C GLN A 120 7.77 -11.92 -9.22
N ALA A 121 7.42 -13.19 -9.05
CA ALA A 121 8.27 -14.28 -9.54
C ALA A 121 8.47 -14.15 -11.05
N PRO A 122 9.65 -14.55 -11.57
CA PRO A 122 9.90 -14.52 -13.01
C PRO A 122 9.02 -15.47 -13.81
N ILE A 123 8.41 -16.44 -13.14
CA ILE A 123 7.47 -17.41 -13.74
C ILE A 123 6.10 -17.18 -13.07
N PRO A 124 5.01 -17.00 -13.84
CA PRO A 124 3.69 -16.81 -13.26
C PRO A 124 3.26 -17.96 -12.34
N TYR A 125 2.50 -17.61 -11.29
CA TYR A 125 1.88 -18.63 -10.43
C TYR A 125 1.03 -19.57 -11.29
N PRO A 126 1.12 -20.91 -11.11
CA PRO A 126 0.35 -21.86 -11.92
C PRO A 126 -1.16 -21.62 -11.84
N ASP A 127 -1.82 -21.71 -12.99
CA ASP A 127 -3.27 -21.62 -13.11
C ASP A 127 -3.88 -23.02 -12.87
N ASP A 128 -3.84 -23.45 -11.62
CA ASP A 128 -4.29 -24.78 -11.18
C ASP A 128 -5.01 -24.62 -9.84
N GLU A 129 -6.33 -24.77 -9.87
CA GLU A 129 -7.17 -24.59 -8.68
C GLU A 129 -7.10 -25.77 -7.71
N ASP A 130 -6.53 -26.89 -8.13
CA ASP A 130 -6.49 -28.13 -7.33
C ASP A 130 -5.29 -28.20 -6.39
N HIS A 131 -4.27 -27.36 -6.59
CA HIS A 131 -3.03 -27.38 -5.81
C HIS A 131 -2.63 -26.00 -5.31
N VAL A 132 -1.88 -26.00 -4.22
CA VAL A 132 -1.21 -24.81 -3.69
C VAL A 132 0.28 -24.94 -3.98
N TYR A 133 0.90 -23.85 -4.39
CA TYR A 133 2.32 -23.83 -4.77
C TYR A 133 3.10 -22.88 -3.88
N GLU A 134 4.36 -23.19 -3.67
CA GLU A 134 5.33 -22.29 -3.08
C GLU A 134 6.51 -22.09 -4.03
N TRP A 135 7.21 -20.96 -3.86
CA TRP A 135 8.35 -20.63 -4.71
C TRP A 135 9.61 -21.30 -4.22
N ASP A 136 10.27 -22.06 -5.12
CA ASP A 136 11.59 -22.64 -4.89
C ASP A 136 12.64 -21.69 -5.50
N GLU A 137 13.29 -20.89 -4.67
CA GLU A 137 14.28 -19.92 -5.12
C GLU A 137 15.50 -20.54 -5.74
N VAL A 138 15.94 -21.69 -5.22
CA VAL A 138 17.16 -22.36 -5.69
C VAL A 138 17.00 -22.83 -7.14
N ASN A 139 15.86 -23.44 -7.46
CA ASN A 139 15.57 -23.95 -8.81
C ASN A 139 14.71 -23.00 -9.65
N GLN A 140 14.29 -21.88 -9.06
CA GLN A 140 13.45 -20.86 -9.68
C GLN A 140 12.20 -21.46 -10.34
N GLN A 141 11.41 -22.16 -9.54
CA GLN A 141 10.18 -22.81 -9.99
C GLN A 141 9.12 -22.85 -8.90
N TRP A 142 7.87 -23.02 -9.31
CA TRP A 142 6.77 -23.28 -8.37
C TRP A 142 6.71 -24.76 -8.06
N ILE A 143 6.62 -25.12 -6.79
CA ILE A 143 6.49 -26.52 -6.35
C ILE A 143 5.20 -26.70 -5.56
N ILE A 144 4.56 -27.86 -5.70
CA ILE A 144 3.33 -28.19 -4.98
C ILE A 144 3.65 -28.36 -3.49
N VAL A 145 2.83 -27.72 -2.66
CA VAL A 145 2.94 -27.84 -1.21
C VAL A 145 2.20 -29.06 -0.68
#